data_25231d1ca8d30c3a893500447dce9fab
#
_entry.id   25231d1ca8d30c3a893500447dce9fab
#
_cell.length_a   1.000
_cell.length_b   1.000
_cell.length_c   1.000
_cell.angle_alpha   90.00
_cell.angle_beta   90.00
_cell.angle_gamma   90.00
#
_symmetry.space_group_name_H-M   'P 1'
#
loop_
_entity.id
_entity.type
_entity.pdbx_description
1 polymer ?
#
loop_
_entity_poly.entity_id
_entity_poly.type
_entity_poly.pdbx_seq_one_letter_code
_entity_poly.pdbx_strand_id
1 'polypeptide(L)'
;IVPNNTHLSYQIAPNIPEPPLSEFARRVAIKAVAQVDPYNHHSWPRSATDKYTTKSTITLKDAPNRRWIKRQAEVPKGALSTFKFTNSTLDNTRDITIYSPTVNNNKENSKDDAVLLYIFDAEAYIDTVGLPTILDNLIAEGKVPPVTAVFISNPDNDARARELPANPMFADVLANELVPQINKRLPVAIPTDRTVIAGSSYGGLAATTIALRHPDIFGNVISMSGSYWWHPK
;
A
#
# COMPACT_ATOMS: atom_id res chain seq x y z
N ILE A 1 13.52 13.09 -20.04
CA ILE A 1 14.48 11.94 -20.07
C ILE A 1 14.17 11.09 -18.85
N VAL A 2 14.01 9.79 -19.06
CA VAL A 2 13.77 8.81 -18.00
C VAL A 2 14.99 7.90 -17.91
N PRO A 3 15.52 7.60 -16.71
CA PRO A 3 16.65 6.71 -16.53
C PRO A 3 16.38 5.29 -17.04
N ASN A 4 17.37 4.60 -17.61
CA ASN A 4 17.23 3.26 -18.17
C ASN A 4 16.85 2.17 -17.16
N ASN A 5 17.08 2.40 -15.88
CA ASN A 5 16.74 1.48 -14.78
C ASN A 5 15.32 1.67 -14.23
N THR A 6 14.39 2.18 -15.04
CA THR A 6 13.05 2.56 -14.59
C THR A 6 11.98 1.59 -15.09
N HIS A 7 11.04 1.26 -14.20
CA HIS A 7 9.69 0.80 -14.52
C HIS A 7 8.73 1.98 -14.31
N LEU A 8 7.87 2.25 -15.27
CA LEU A 8 6.88 3.31 -15.12
C LEU A 8 5.53 2.91 -15.72
N SER A 9 4.49 3.58 -15.25
CA SER A 9 3.18 3.58 -15.88
C SER A 9 2.90 4.99 -16.44
N TYR A 10 2.19 5.04 -17.57
CA TYR A 10 1.84 6.29 -18.23
C TYR A 10 0.47 6.21 -18.88
N GLN A 11 -0.07 7.36 -19.22
CA GLN A 11 -1.23 7.52 -20.06
C GLN A 11 -0.92 8.59 -21.11
N ILE A 12 -1.64 8.54 -22.23
CA ILE A 12 -1.60 9.56 -23.27
C ILE A 12 -2.79 10.46 -23.08
N ALA A 13 -2.56 11.76 -23.08
CA ALA A 13 -3.62 12.77 -23.02
C ALA A 13 -3.65 13.55 -24.33
N PRO A 14 -4.46 13.12 -25.32
CA PRO A 14 -4.55 13.79 -26.61
C PRO A 14 -5.30 15.13 -26.50
N ASN A 15 -4.95 16.06 -27.38
CA ASN A 15 -5.68 17.32 -27.56
C ASN A 15 -5.87 18.17 -26.30
N ILE A 16 -4.83 18.23 -25.47
CA ILE A 16 -4.85 19.12 -24.31
C ILE A 16 -4.83 20.57 -24.80
N PRO A 17 -5.73 21.46 -24.29
CA PRO A 17 -5.70 22.87 -24.64
C PRO A 17 -4.36 23.49 -24.29
N GLU A 18 -3.82 24.31 -25.19
CA GLU A 18 -2.59 25.05 -24.96
C GLU A 18 -2.81 26.28 -24.05
N PRO A 19 -1.72 26.80 -23.43
CA PRO A 19 -1.80 28.01 -22.58
C PRO A 19 -2.53 29.19 -23.21
N PRO A 20 -3.17 30.04 -22.40
CA PRO A 20 -2.95 30.17 -20.94
C PRO A 20 -3.97 29.39 -20.11
N LEU A 21 -3.53 28.30 -19.48
CA LEU A 21 -4.31 27.60 -18.46
C LEU A 21 -3.57 27.65 -17.12
N SER A 22 -4.31 27.80 -16.01
CA SER A 22 -3.74 27.56 -14.69
C SER A 22 -3.29 26.09 -14.57
N GLU A 23 -2.31 25.79 -13.70
CA GLU A 23 -1.88 24.43 -13.46
C GLU A 23 -3.03 23.51 -13.06
N PHE A 24 -3.97 24.01 -12.28
CA PHE A 24 -5.18 23.26 -11.88
C PHE A 24 -6.05 22.93 -13.09
N ALA A 25 -6.37 23.94 -13.94
CA ALA A 25 -7.19 23.75 -15.14
C ALA A 25 -6.52 22.78 -16.12
N ARG A 26 -5.20 22.88 -16.29
CA ARG A 26 -4.42 21.94 -17.09
C ARG A 26 -4.48 20.51 -16.55
N ARG A 27 -4.33 20.31 -15.23
CA ARG A 27 -4.49 19.00 -14.59
C ARG A 27 -5.86 18.40 -14.80
N VAL A 28 -6.92 19.21 -14.70
CA VAL A 28 -8.31 18.78 -14.95
C VAL A 28 -8.46 18.34 -16.41
N ALA A 29 -7.99 19.14 -17.36
CA ALA A 29 -8.02 18.82 -18.78
C ALA A 29 -7.27 17.54 -19.12
N ILE A 30 -6.06 17.35 -18.57
CA ILE A 30 -5.28 16.13 -18.72
C ILE A 30 -6.07 14.90 -18.21
N LYS A 31 -6.61 14.99 -17.00
CA LYS A 31 -7.35 13.85 -16.39
C LYS A 31 -8.61 13.50 -17.16
N ALA A 32 -9.27 14.47 -17.78
CA ALA A 32 -10.50 14.25 -18.54
C ALA A 32 -10.28 13.43 -19.82
N VAL A 33 -9.08 13.48 -20.41
CA VAL A 33 -8.78 12.84 -21.69
C VAL A 33 -7.66 11.79 -21.62
N ALA A 34 -6.97 11.67 -20.50
CA ALA A 34 -5.89 10.71 -20.31
C ALA A 34 -6.41 9.28 -20.46
N GLN A 35 -5.75 8.49 -21.28
CA GLN A 35 -6.16 7.12 -21.60
C GLN A 35 -4.94 6.22 -21.81
N VAL A 36 -5.18 4.92 -21.81
CA VAL A 36 -4.17 3.93 -22.15
C VAL A 36 -3.65 4.16 -23.58
N ASP A 37 -2.38 3.89 -23.81
CA ASP A 37 -1.78 3.91 -25.13
C ASP A 37 -2.31 2.72 -25.96
N PRO A 38 -3.02 2.97 -27.07
CA PRO A 38 -3.61 1.91 -27.88
C PRO A 38 -2.57 1.00 -28.57
N TYR A 39 -1.33 1.46 -28.67
CA TYR A 39 -0.24 0.68 -29.28
C TYR A 39 0.60 -0.09 -28.25
N ASN A 40 0.34 0.08 -26.96
CA ASN A 40 1.05 -0.65 -25.90
C ASN A 40 0.13 -1.68 -25.24
N HIS A 41 0.43 -2.96 -25.46
CA HIS A 41 -0.35 -4.07 -24.91
C HIS A 41 -0.01 -4.45 -23.46
N HIS A 42 0.91 -3.71 -22.82
CA HIS A 42 1.28 -3.90 -21.42
C HIS A 42 0.51 -2.91 -20.53
N SER A 43 -0.58 -3.36 -19.94
CA SER A 43 -1.47 -2.55 -19.10
C SER A 43 -1.30 -2.83 -17.61
N TRP A 44 -1.67 -1.84 -16.80
CA TRP A 44 -1.74 -1.94 -15.35
C TRP A 44 -2.89 -1.07 -14.79
N PRO A 45 -3.67 -1.54 -13.81
CA PRO A 45 -3.74 -2.95 -13.38
C PRO A 45 -4.19 -3.86 -14.52
N ARG A 46 -3.78 -5.13 -14.50
CA ARG A 46 -4.15 -6.09 -15.55
C ARG A 46 -5.64 -6.38 -15.59
N SER A 47 -6.33 -6.22 -14.47
CA SER A 47 -7.78 -6.41 -14.32
C SER A 47 -8.60 -5.22 -14.82
N ALA A 48 -7.98 -4.08 -15.10
CA ALA A 48 -8.71 -2.91 -15.57
C ALA A 48 -9.17 -3.08 -17.00
N THR A 49 -10.45 -2.86 -17.25
CA THR A 49 -11.09 -2.94 -18.56
C THR A 49 -11.39 -1.58 -19.19
N ASP A 50 -11.35 -0.53 -18.37
CA ASP A 50 -11.62 0.84 -18.77
C ASP A 50 -10.34 1.55 -19.21
N LYS A 51 -10.33 2.10 -20.42
CA LYS A 51 -9.19 2.81 -21.01
C LYS A 51 -8.76 4.07 -20.24
N TYR A 52 -9.63 4.67 -19.46
CA TYR A 52 -9.35 5.88 -18.68
C TYR A 52 -8.74 5.58 -17.31
N THR A 53 -9.06 4.43 -16.72
CA THR A 53 -8.47 3.97 -15.45
C THR A 53 -7.23 3.11 -15.68
N THR A 54 -7.15 2.42 -16.82
CA THR A 54 -6.00 1.62 -17.21
C THR A 54 -4.81 2.52 -17.57
N LYS A 55 -3.62 2.09 -17.22
CA LYS A 55 -2.36 2.72 -17.61
C LYS A 55 -1.55 1.78 -18.47
N SER A 56 -0.80 2.31 -19.40
CA SER A 56 0.24 1.56 -20.11
C SER A 56 1.50 1.49 -19.25
N THR A 57 2.24 0.38 -19.37
CA THR A 57 3.50 0.22 -18.62
C THR A 57 4.67 0.03 -19.58
N ILE A 58 5.83 0.54 -19.15
CA ILE A 58 7.09 0.32 -19.86
C ILE A 58 8.16 -0.10 -18.85
N THR A 59 8.96 -1.06 -19.25
CA THR A 59 10.14 -1.52 -18.52
C THR A 59 11.36 -1.21 -19.37
N LEU A 60 12.24 -0.35 -18.89
CA LEU A 60 13.44 0.02 -19.58
C LEU A 60 14.54 -1.03 -19.37
N LYS A 61 15.59 -0.97 -20.20
CA LYS A 61 16.58 -2.04 -20.36
C LYS A 61 17.25 -2.48 -19.05
N ASP A 62 17.60 -1.52 -18.20
CA ASP A 62 18.35 -1.77 -16.97
C ASP A 62 17.45 -1.76 -15.72
N ALA A 63 16.12 -1.86 -15.93
CA ALA A 63 15.15 -1.88 -14.84
C ALA A 63 15.32 -3.12 -13.94
N PRO A 64 15.23 -2.97 -12.61
CA PRO A 64 15.37 -4.08 -11.69
C PRO A 64 14.37 -5.21 -11.98
N ASN A 65 14.83 -6.46 -11.82
CA ASN A 65 13.95 -7.61 -11.95
C ASN A 65 12.87 -7.59 -10.85
N ARG A 66 11.61 -7.77 -11.25
CA ARG A 66 10.44 -7.81 -10.36
C ARG A 66 9.84 -9.21 -10.27
N ARG A 67 10.66 -10.25 -10.25
CA ARG A 67 10.20 -11.66 -10.24
C ARG A 67 9.22 -11.98 -9.10
N TRP A 68 9.35 -11.31 -7.97
CA TRP A 68 8.51 -11.54 -6.80
C TRP A 68 7.03 -11.14 -6.97
N ILE A 69 6.70 -10.32 -7.98
CA ILE A 69 5.30 -9.96 -8.25
C ILE A 69 4.50 -11.09 -8.92
N LYS A 70 5.19 -12.13 -9.42
CA LYS A 70 4.55 -13.28 -10.05
C LYS A 70 4.45 -14.44 -9.07
N ARG A 71 3.27 -15.07 -9.02
CA ARG A 71 3.08 -16.29 -8.23
C ARG A 71 4.05 -17.37 -8.70
N GLN A 72 4.79 -17.95 -7.76
CA GLN A 72 5.66 -19.10 -7.97
C GLN A 72 4.93 -20.35 -7.44
N ALA A 73 4.89 -21.42 -8.25
CA ALA A 73 4.08 -22.61 -7.96
C ALA A 73 4.52 -23.33 -6.66
N GLU A 74 5.83 -23.36 -6.44
CA GLU A 74 6.44 -24.06 -5.30
C GLU A 74 6.39 -23.26 -3.98
N VAL A 75 6.03 -21.98 -4.04
CA VAL A 75 5.98 -21.12 -2.86
C VAL A 75 4.65 -21.28 -2.14
N PRO A 76 4.64 -21.66 -0.86
CA PRO A 76 3.41 -21.76 -0.08
C PRO A 76 2.67 -20.43 -0.03
N LYS A 77 1.35 -20.48 -0.13
CA LYS A 77 0.50 -19.29 -0.06
C LYS A 77 0.15 -18.97 1.38
N GLY A 78 0.41 -17.76 1.84
CA GLY A 78 -0.09 -17.25 3.11
C GLY A 78 -1.62 -17.13 3.13
N ALA A 79 -2.18 -17.08 4.32
CA ALA A 79 -3.62 -16.96 4.54
C ALA A 79 -4.06 -15.51 4.67
N LEU A 80 -5.22 -15.19 4.14
CA LEU A 80 -5.89 -13.89 4.35
C LEU A 80 -7.15 -14.11 5.20
N SER A 81 -7.32 -13.30 6.23
CA SER A 81 -8.53 -13.26 7.06
C SER A 81 -9.01 -11.81 7.22
N THR A 82 -10.30 -11.57 7.05
CA THR A 82 -10.87 -10.22 7.10
C THR A 82 -11.90 -10.12 8.23
N PHE A 83 -11.89 -9.00 8.95
CA PHE A 83 -12.92 -8.65 9.91
C PHE A 83 -13.31 -7.17 9.78
N LYS A 84 -14.50 -6.84 10.28
CA LYS A 84 -14.98 -5.45 10.34
C LYS A 84 -14.49 -4.76 11.61
N PHE A 85 -13.89 -3.60 11.43
CA PHE A 85 -13.55 -2.68 12.52
C PHE A 85 -14.52 -1.50 12.49
N THR A 86 -15.44 -1.47 13.45
CA THR A 86 -16.38 -0.36 13.64
C THR A 86 -15.86 0.54 14.75
N ASN A 87 -15.84 1.84 14.48
CA ASN A 87 -15.39 2.84 15.44
C ASN A 87 -16.34 4.02 15.52
N SER A 88 -16.80 4.35 16.73
CA SER A 88 -17.76 5.44 16.96
C SER A 88 -17.12 6.83 16.86
N THR A 89 -15.82 6.95 17.17
CA THR A 89 -15.10 8.23 17.08
C THR A 89 -14.91 8.66 15.62
N LEU A 90 -14.65 7.69 14.73
CA LEU A 90 -14.52 7.93 13.29
C LEU A 90 -15.87 7.87 12.56
N ASP A 91 -16.93 7.43 13.26
CA ASP A 91 -18.30 7.21 12.73
C ASP A 91 -18.30 6.38 11.45
N ASN A 92 -17.55 5.28 11.45
CA ASN A 92 -17.48 4.39 10.30
C ASN A 92 -17.08 2.95 10.63
N THR A 93 -17.24 2.10 9.61
CA THR A 93 -16.81 0.71 9.63
C THR A 93 -15.91 0.45 8.42
N ARG A 94 -14.79 -0.25 8.65
CA ARG A 94 -13.85 -0.63 7.60
C ARG A 94 -13.45 -2.08 7.68
N ASP A 95 -13.00 -2.63 6.58
CA ASP A 95 -12.40 -3.94 6.55
C ASP A 95 -10.94 -3.87 6.98
N ILE A 96 -10.57 -4.82 7.83
CA ILE A 96 -9.17 -5.06 8.21
C ILE A 96 -8.85 -6.48 7.75
N THR A 97 -7.89 -6.60 6.84
CA THR A 97 -7.45 -7.90 6.34
C THR A 97 -6.07 -8.22 6.90
N ILE A 98 -5.94 -9.36 7.55
CA ILE A 98 -4.67 -9.87 8.07
C ILE A 98 -4.14 -10.92 7.10
N TYR A 99 -2.94 -10.71 6.58
CA TYR A 99 -2.15 -11.73 5.92
C TYR A 99 -1.25 -12.39 6.93
N SER A 100 -1.32 -13.71 7.00
CA SER A 100 -0.46 -14.56 7.81
C SER A 100 0.42 -15.42 6.90
N PRO A 101 1.76 -15.34 7.01
CA PRO A 101 2.65 -16.12 6.17
C PRO A 101 2.58 -17.61 6.51
N THR A 102 2.78 -18.47 5.51
CA THR A 102 3.08 -19.88 5.75
C THR A 102 4.57 -20.01 6.03
N VAL A 103 4.92 -20.33 7.26
CA VAL A 103 6.31 -20.52 7.69
C VAL A 103 6.65 -22.00 7.63
N ASN A 104 7.66 -22.36 6.84
CA ASN A 104 8.25 -23.72 6.91
C ASN A 104 9.13 -23.80 8.15
N ASN A 105 8.74 -24.62 9.11
CA ASN A 105 9.45 -24.82 10.38
C ASN A 105 10.90 -25.38 10.23
N ASN A 106 11.32 -25.70 9.01
CA ASN A 106 12.64 -26.29 8.71
C ASN A 106 13.70 -25.25 8.25
N LYS A 107 13.36 -23.96 8.20
CA LYS A 107 14.34 -22.90 7.92
C LYS A 107 14.57 -22.09 9.19
N GLU A 108 15.82 -21.68 9.39
CA GLU A 108 16.31 -20.86 10.52
C GLU A 108 15.67 -19.47 10.69
N ASN A 109 14.59 -19.19 9.98
CA ASN A 109 13.77 -17.97 10.23
C ASN A 109 13.00 -18.19 11.53
N SER A 110 13.62 -17.81 12.64
CA SER A 110 13.02 -17.95 13.96
C SER A 110 11.71 -17.13 14.02
N LYS A 111 10.73 -17.65 14.74
CA LYS A 111 9.51 -16.89 15.09
C LYS A 111 9.87 -15.58 15.80
N ASP A 112 11.07 -15.53 16.37
CA ASP A 112 11.60 -14.39 17.10
C ASP A 112 11.97 -13.23 16.19
N ASP A 113 12.13 -13.44 14.85
CA ASP A 113 12.43 -12.39 13.87
C ASP A 113 11.17 -11.88 13.13
N ALA A 114 9.99 -12.36 13.48
CA ALA A 114 8.75 -11.99 12.82
C ALA A 114 8.50 -10.47 12.87
N VAL A 115 7.98 -9.93 11.77
CA VAL A 115 7.65 -8.51 11.58
C VAL A 115 6.14 -8.34 11.46
N LEU A 116 5.62 -7.27 12.07
CA LEU A 116 4.23 -6.83 11.93
C LEU A 116 4.19 -5.58 11.06
N LEU A 117 3.53 -5.68 9.90
CA LEU A 117 3.38 -4.59 8.95
C LEU A 117 1.94 -4.10 8.92
N TYR A 118 1.70 -2.84 9.25
CA TYR A 118 0.44 -2.15 8.99
C TYR A 118 0.54 -1.37 7.68
N ILE A 119 -0.45 -1.49 6.80
CA ILE A 119 -0.43 -0.79 5.51
C ILE A 119 -1.81 -0.27 5.14
N PHE A 120 -1.86 1.00 4.70
CA PHE A 120 -3.09 1.66 4.24
C PHE A 120 -3.43 1.31 2.79
N ASP A 121 -4.66 1.65 2.38
CA ASP A 121 -5.16 1.42 1.02
C ASP A 121 -5.20 -0.09 0.66
N ALA A 122 -5.82 -0.90 1.54
CA ALA A 122 -5.84 -2.37 1.49
C ALA A 122 -6.11 -2.93 0.09
N GLU A 123 -7.15 -2.45 -0.59
CA GLU A 123 -7.58 -2.94 -1.91
C GLU A 123 -6.47 -2.75 -2.95
N ALA A 124 -5.79 -1.60 -2.92
CA ALA A 124 -4.69 -1.33 -3.83
C ALA A 124 -3.51 -2.29 -3.60
N TYR A 125 -3.16 -2.55 -2.34
CA TYR A 125 -2.03 -3.41 -2.02
C TYR A 125 -2.33 -4.90 -2.14
N ILE A 126 -3.55 -5.33 -1.86
CA ILE A 126 -3.95 -6.74 -2.02
C ILE A 126 -4.16 -7.07 -3.49
N ASP A 127 -5.00 -6.30 -4.19
CA ASP A 127 -5.50 -6.69 -5.52
C ASP A 127 -4.62 -6.17 -6.65
N THR A 128 -4.16 -4.91 -6.55
CA THR A 128 -3.44 -4.26 -7.64
C THR A 128 -1.94 -4.49 -7.57
N VAL A 129 -1.33 -4.30 -6.39
CA VAL A 129 0.10 -4.54 -6.16
C VAL A 129 0.38 -6.02 -5.99
N GLY A 130 -0.54 -6.78 -5.38
CA GLY A 130 -0.37 -8.20 -5.08
C GLY A 130 0.63 -8.44 -3.95
N LEU A 131 0.65 -7.54 -2.95
CA LEU A 131 1.60 -7.61 -1.83
C LEU A 131 1.61 -8.96 -1.09
N PRO A 132 0.48 -9.65 -0.89
CA PRO A 132 0.51 -11.02 -0.33
C PRO A 132 1.40 -11.98 -1.11
N THR A 133 1.31 -11.99 -2.44
CA THR A 133 2.18 -12.81 -3.31
C THR A 133 3.64 -12.40 -3.24
N ILE A 134 3.90 -11.09 -3.16
CA ILE A 134 5.27 -10.57 -3.02
C ILE A 134 5.87 -11.03 -1.68
N LEU A 135 5.10 -10.95 -0.60
CA LEU A 135 5.54 -11.43 0.73
C LEU A 135 5.78 -12.93 0.73
N ASP A 136 4.87 -13.73 0.15
CA ASP A 136 5.08 -15.18 0.00
C ASP A 136 6.44 -15.48 -0.64
N ASN A 137 6.72 -14.86 -1.77
CA ASN A 137 7.95 -15.09 -2.53
C ASN A 137 9.21 -14.61 -1.79
N LEU A 138 9.17 -13.42 -1.17
CA LEU A 138 10.31 -12.86 -0.45
C LEU A 138 10.64 -13.66 0.82
N ILE A 139 9.62 -14.09 1.57
CA ILE A 139 9.78 -14.94 2.76
C ILE A 139 10.35 -16.30 2.37
N ALA A 140 9.82 -16.92 1.32
CA ALA A 140 10.29 -18.22 0.84
C ALA A 140 11.76 -18.21 0.39
N GLU A 141 12.21 -17.07 -0.19
CA GLU A 141 13.62 -16.85 -0.58
C GLU A 141 14.52 -16.42 0.59
N GLY A 142 13.96 -16.17 1.79
CA GLY A 142 14.72 -15.66 2.93
C GLY A 142 15.22 -14.22 2.76
N LYS A 143 14.57 -13.44 1.89
CA LYS A 143 14.90 -12.03 1.64
C LYS A 143 14.35 -11.10 2.70
N VAL A 144 13.25 -11.51 3.31
CA VAL A 144 12.63 -10.85 4.47
C VAL A 144 12.27 -11.91 5.51
N PRO A 145 12.24 -11.56 6.79
CA PRO A 145 11.73 -12.46 7.83
C PRO A 145 10.23 -12.76 7.61
N PRO A 146 9.62 -13.66 8.39
CA PRO A 146 8.18 -13.83 8.37
C PRO A 146 7.47 -12.50 8.66
N VAL A 147 6.63 -12.04 7.75
CA VAL A 147 5.86 -10.79 7.87
C VAL A 147 4.39 -11.13 8.02
N THR A 148 3.78 -10.74 9.12
CA THR A 148 2.32 -10.62 9.23
C THR A 148 1.92 -9.23 8.78
N ALA A 149 1.04 -9.10 7.78
CA ALA A 149 0.62 -7.80 7.27
C ALA A 149 -0.85 -7.52 7.58
N VAL A 150 -1.10 -6.33 8.11
CA VAL A 150 -2.43 -5.80 8.45
C VAL A 150 -2.79 -4.74 7.42
N PHE A 151 -3.69 -5.07 6.51
CA PHE A 151 -4.19 -4.20 5.47
C PHE A 151 -5.39 -3.43 5.98
N ILE A 152 -5.31 -2.11 5.99
CA ILE A 152 -6.34 -1.20 6.50
C ILE A 152 -7.07 -0.60 5.30
N SER A 153 -8.35 -0.96 5.12
CA SER A 153 -9.17 -0.36 4.05
C SER A 153 -9.66 1.03 4.42
N ASN A 154 -10.06 1.78 3.41
CA ASN A 154 -10.79 3.01 3.61
C ASN A 154 -12.28 2.73 3.39
N PRO A 155 -13.19 3.25 4.23
CA PRO A 155 -14.64 3.08 4.00
C PRO A 155 -15.07 3.59 2.63
N ASP A 156 -14.53 4.77 2.26
CA ASP A 156 -14.72 5.44 0.98
C ASP A 156 -13.61 6.48 0.73
N ASN A 157 -13.68 7.17 -0.39
CA ASN A 157 -12.69 8.20 -0.76
C ASN A 157 -12.74 9.44 0.14
N ASP A 158 -13.91 9.80 0.66
CA ASP A 158 -14.08 10.96 1.54
C ASP A 158 -13.50 10.67 2.92
N ALA A 159 -13.74 9.49 3.47
CA ALA A 159 -13.10 9.01 4.68
C ALA A 159 -11.56 8.96 4.50
N ARG A 160 -11.07 8.43 3.37
CA ARG A 160 -9.65 8.43 3.04
C ARG A 160 -9.04 9.82 3.06
N ALA A 161 -9.72 10.80 2.43
CA ALA A 161 -9.23 12.17 2.35
C ALA A 161 -9.30 12.93 3.69
N ARG A 162 -10.19 12.53 4.58
CA ARG A 162 -10.37 13.13 5.91
C ARG A 162 -9.45 12.51 6.98
N GLU A 163 -9.20 11.21 6.89
CA GLU A 163 -8.54 10.45 7.96
C GLU A 163 -7.02 10.31 7.75
N LEU A 164 -6.56 10.05 6.52
CA LEU A 164 -5.14 9.81 6.29
C LEU A 164 -4.26 11.07 6.39
N PRO A 165 -4.67 12.27 5.90
CA PRO A 165 -3.78 13.42 5.95
C PRO A 165 -3.60 13.97 7.37
N ALA A 166 -2.55 13.52 8.05
CA ALA A 166 -2.08 14.03 9.35
C ALA A 166 -3.19 14.20 10.42
N ASN A 167 -4.18 13.30 10.44
CA ASN A 167 -5.31 13.37 11.36
C ASN A 167 -4.95 12.73 12.72
N PRO A 168 -4.85 13.52 13.81
CA PRO A 168 -4.47 12.98 15.11
C PRO A 168 -5.52 12.04 15.71
N MET A 169 -6.81 12.30 15.47
CA MET A 169 -7.89 11.43 15.95
C MET A 169 -7.81 10.05 15.30
N PHE A 170 -7.58 9.99 13.99
CA PHE A 170 -7.37 8.72 13.30
C PHE A 170 -6.15 7.97 13.83
N ALA A 171 -5.05 8.69 14.08
CA ALA A 171 -3.84 8.11 14.66
C ALA A 171 -4.11 7.49 16.04
N ASP A 172 -4.82 8.21 16.92
CA ASP A 172 -5.15 7.74 18.27
C ASP A 172 -6.10 6.55 18.25
N VAL A 173 -7.13 6.54 17.39
CA VAL A 173 -8.03 5.40 17.22
C VAL A 173 -7.26 4.17 16.74
N LEU A 174 -6.36 4.34 15.77
CA LEU A 174 -5.57 3.24 15.25
C LEU A 174 -4.68 2.63 16.32
N ALA A 175 -3.96 3.47 17.06
CA ALA A 175 -3.03 3.05 18.12
C ALA A 175 -3.76 2.42 19.31
N ASN A 176 -4.83 3.05 19.79
CA ASN A 176 -5.45 2.70 21.07
C ASN A 176 -6.61 1.69 20.93
N GLU A 177 -7.17 1.53 19.73
CA GLU A 177 -8.33 0.65 19.54
C GLU A 177 -8.06 -0.48 18.53
N LEU A 178 -7.49 -0.17 17.33
CA LEU A 178 -7.24 -1.20 16.34
C LEU A 178 -6.05 -2.08 16.72
N VAL A 179 -4.91 -1.49 17.09
CA VAL A 179 -3.69 -2.24 17.43
C VAL A 179 -3.94 -3.27 18.55
N PRO A 180 -4.61 -2.96 19.67
CA PRO A 180 -4.96 -3.95 20.68
C PRO A 180 -5.84 -5.09 20.15
N GLN A 181 -6.74 -4.82 19.19
CA GLN A 181 -7.55 -5.85 18.57
C GLN A 181 -6.72 -6.75 17.65
N ILE A 182 -5.73 -6.20 16.95
CA ILE A 182 -4.78 -6.97 16.14
C ILE A 182 -3.93 -7.86 17.05
N ASN A 183 -3.34 -7.30 18.11
CA ASN A 183 -2.49 -8.05 19.04
C ASN A 183 -3.17 -9.27 19.65
N LYS A 184 -4.48 -9.19 19.92
CA LYS A 184 -5.29 -10.34 20.40
C LYS A 184 -5.46 -11.45 19.35
N ARG A 185 -5.23 -11.17 18.08
CA ARG A 185 -5.35 -12.12 16.96
C ARG A 185 -4.02 -12.69 16.52
N LEU A 186 -2.92 -12.12 16.99
CA LEU A 186 -1.58 -12.63 16.71
C LEU A 186 -1.23 -13.82 17.59
N PRO A 187 -0.53 -14.83 17.07
CA PRO A 187 -0.09 -15.96 17.87
C PRO A 187 1.00 -15.60 18.88
N VAL A 188 1.75 -14.53 18.63
CA VAL A 188 2.81 -13.99 19.49
C VAL A 188 2.82 -12.47 19.40
N ALA A 189 3.24 -11.81 20.47
CA ALA A 189 3.44 -10.37 20.47
C ALA A 189 4.67 -10.01 19.62
N ILE A 190 4.52 -8.99 18.77
CA ILE A 190 5.62 -8.45 17.97
C ILE A 190 6.07 -7.15 18.63
N PRO A 191 7.36 -6.99 18.95
CA PRO A 191 7.85 -5.80 19.62
C PRO A 191 7.88 -4.57 18.67
N THR A 192 7.96 -3.39 19.26
CA THR A 192 7.91 -2.09 18.56
C THR A 192 8.99 -1.96 17.49
N ASP A 193 10.22 -2.39 17.76
CA ASP A 193 11.34 -2.35 16.82
C ASP A 193 11.16 -3.25 15.57
N ARG A 194 10.17 -4.15 15.59
CA ARG A 194 9.75 -4.98 14.47
C ARG A 194 8.31 -4.71 14.02
N THR A 195 7.72 -3.63 14.51
CA THR A 195 6.42 -3.14 14.06
C THR A 195 6.63 -2.00 13.07
N VAL A 196 6.10 -2.17 11.87
CA VAL A 196 6.24 -1.26 10.74
C VAL A 196 4.88 -0.70 10.36
N ILE A 197 4.80 0.59 10.11
CA ILE A 197 3.63 1.21 9.49
C ILE A 197 3.99 1.78 8.12
N ALA A 198 3.18 1.51 7.11
CA ALA A 198 3.50 1.81 5.72
C ALA A 198 2.32 2.43 4.96
N GLY A 199 2.62 3.17 3.92
CA GLY A 199 1.63 3.69 2.99
C GLY A 199 2.22 4.53 1.89
N SER A 200 1.39 4.88 0.90
CA SER A 200 1.77 5.76 -0.20
C SER A 200 0.91 7.01 -0.24
N SER A 201 1.46 8.12 -0.76
CA SER A 201 0.74 9.40 -0.88
C SER A 201 0.20 9.86 0.48
N TYR A 202 -1.13 10.03 0.65
CA TYR A 202 -1.77 10.30 1.94
C TYR A 202 -1.51 9.18 2.97
N GLY A 203 -1.45 7.92 2.52
CA GLY A 203 -1.08 6.80 3.38
C GLY A 203 0.36 6.90 3.89
N GLY A 204 1.29 7.42 3.08
CA GLY A 204 2.68 7.68 3.50
C GLY A 204 2.77 8.81 4.53
N LEU A 205 1.98 9.88 4.36
CA LEU A 205 1.87 10.95 5.34
C LEU A 205 1.26 10.42 6.65
N ALA A 206 0.17 9.64 6.57
CA ALA A 206 -0.46 9.01 7.73
C ALA A 206 0.52 8.12 8.49
N ALA A 207 1.24 7.23 7.79
CA ALA A 207 2.22 6.34 8.40
C ALA A 207 3.26 7.12 9.22
N THR A 208 3.82 8.19 8.65
CA THR A 208 4.77 9.04 9.34
C THR A 208 4.16 9.76 10.55
N THR A 209 2.98 10.37 10.38
CA THR A 209 2.28 11.08 11.45
C THR A 209 1.95 10.16 12.63
N ILE A 210 1.45 8.95 12.32
CA ILE A 210 1.05 7.97 13.34
C ILE A 210 2.27 7.47 14.11
N ALA A 211 3.35 7.11 13.42
CA ALA A 211 4.56 6.64 14.09
C ALA A 211 5.23 7.71 14.96
N LEU A 212 5.24 8.96 14.50
CA LEU A 212 5.76 10.07 15.32
C LEU A 212 4.89 10.34 16.57
N ARG A 213 3.59 10.08 16.46
CA ARG A 213 2.64 10.27 17.57
C ARG A 213 2.64 9.08 18.55
N HIS A 214 2.88 7.87 18.06
CA HIS A 214 2.88 6.63 18.83
C HIS A 214 4.17 5.81 18.58
N PRO A 215 5.35 6.38 18.94
CA PRO A 215 6.65 5.72 18.68
C PRO A 215 6.88 4.50 19.57
N ASP A 216 6.10 4.35 20.63
CA ASP A 216 6.05 3.17 21.50
C ASP A 216 5.37 1.95 20.85
N ILE A 217 4.60 2.17 19.77
CA ILE A 217 3.91 1.12 19.01
C ILE A 217 4.60 0.87 17.67
N PHE A 218 4.91 1.94 16.93
CA PHE A 218 5.45 1.86 15.58
C PHE A 218 6.91 2.32 15.53
N GLY A 219 7.82 1.37 15.63
CA GLY A 219 9.27 1.66 15.60
C GLY A 219 9.81 1.95 14.21
N ASN A 220 9.08 1.58 13.13
CA ASN A 220 9.53 1.72 11.76
C ASN A 220 8.45 2.29 10.85
N VAL A 221 8.87 3.09 9.85
CA VAL A 221 7.99 3.71 8.86
C VAL A 221 8.48 3.43 7.45
N ILE A 222 7.56 3.06 6.57
CA ILE A 222 7.80 3.02 5.12
C ILE A 222 6.82 4.01 4.47
N SER A 223 7.33 5.21 4.14
CA SER A 223 6.55 6.25 3.48
C SER A 223 6.92 6.34 2.00
N MET A 224 6.04 5.85 1.13
CA MET A 224 6.23 5.83 -0.30
C MET A 224 5.61 7.08 -0.93
N SER A 225 6.45 8.04 -1.33
CA SER A 225 6.00 9.33 -1.90
C SER A 225 4.94 10.03 -1.02
N GLY A 226 5.19 10.10 0.28
CA GLY A 226 4.28 10.73 1.25
C GLY A 226 3.91 12.15 0.85
N SER A 227 2.65 12.53 1.05
CA SER A 227 2.09 13.83 0.65
C SER A 227 2.48 14.95 1.62
N TYR A 228 3.77 15.14 1.88
CA TYR A 228 4.30 16.14 2.84
C TYR A 228 4.08 17.60 2.44
N TRP A 229 3.60 17.83 1.22
CA TRP A 229 3.13 19.13 0.74
C TRP A 229 1.74 19.50 1.27
N TRP A 230 1.04 18.53 1.85
CA TRP A 230 -0.31 18.74 2.39
C TRP A 230 -0.23 19.62 3.66
N HIS A 231 -1.17 20.54 3.80
CA HIS A 231 -1.40 21.32 5.01
C HIS A 231 -2.91 21.48 5.22
N PRO A 232 -3.40 21.58 6.47
CA PRO A 232 -4.80 21.89 6.74
C PRO A 232 -5.15 23.26 6.15
N LYS A 233 -6.37 23.35 5.60
CA LYS A 233 -6.92 24.62 5.09
C LYS A 233 -7.51 25.42 6.23
#